data_4f2c20b1d981c8cf23d3cbbf5705a425
#
_entry.id   4f2c20b1d981c8cf23d3cbbf5705a425
#
_cell.length_a   1.000
_cell.length_b   1.000
_cell.length_c   1.000
_cell.angle_alpha   90.00
_cell.angle_beta   90.00
_cell.angle_gamma   90.00
#
_symmetry.space_group_name_H-M   'P 1'
#
loop_
_entity.id
_entity.type
_entity.pdbx_description
1 polymer ?
#
loop_
_entity_poly.entity_id
_entity_poly.type
_entity_poly.pdbx_seq_one_letter_code
_entity_poly.pdbx_strand_id
1 'polypeptide(L)'
;MIQKEKLVQFYFSQYRDSAMALKKKNNDGKKTYEQRIGRLITEMQRTKTGKLTQPHLEEYHRQIRNMAYYALKQKNQYAIMQIRDILMPELVRLDIGTLREEEQELVTSRLLEYLRTERPGEICQHPMRSILKNFAENGIRSQIIDMVPTRPEMEFPRALEMKRHFILHVGPTNCGKTYQALQRLRTAYKGIYLGPLRLLALEVYEKMRESGVPCTMLTGEERIYEENSRVISSTVEMLDIDQVYDVAVIDEAQMIADSDRGHSWTRGILGIQCPEIHICMSPAAQKVVTHLIELCGDTFEIRSYERKTALVCEEEPFDFPDDVRAGDALIVFTKRAVLDIAGRLERQGIRTSVIYGSLPPEIRRRQIHRHLFDRKKISGIPYRRLDTLLRLLHRNRRQPDNIKSR
;
A
#
# COMPACT_ATOMS: atom_id res chain seq x y z
N MET A 1 -7.13 41.86 12.59
CA MET A 1 -6.05 42.12 13.56
C MET A 1 -5.73 40.86 14.40
N ILE A 2 -6.71 40.25 15.03
CA ILE A 2 -6.54 39.01 15.86
C ILE A 2 -5.91 37.85 15.11
N GLN A 3 -6.18 37.73 13.82
CA GLN A 3 -5.64 36.66 12.97
C GLN A 3 -4.13 36.80 12.69
N LYS A 4 -3.63 38.02 12.53
CA LYS A 4 -2.21 38.31 12.29
C LYS A 4 -1.34 37.97 13.51
N GLU A 5 -1.82 38.26 14.71
CA GLU A 5 -1.12 37.95 15.96
C GLU A 5 -0.98 36.45 16.19
N LYS A 6 -2.05 35.67 15.90
CA LYS A 6 -2.01 34.20 16.00
C LYS A 6 -1.05 33.57 15.00
N LEU A 7 -0.98 34.13 13.79
CA LEU A 7 -0.04 33.71 12.76
C LEU A 7 1.41 33.97 13.21
N VAL A 8 1.69 35.16 13.77
CA VAL A 8 3.00 35.50 14.32
C VAL A 8 3.39 34.55 15.46
N GLN A 9 2.48 34.25 16.36
CA GLN A 9 2.72 33.26 17.41
C GLN A 9 3.03 31.87 16.88
N PHE A 10 2.29 31.42 15.85
CA PHE A 10 2.55 30.14 15.18
C PHE A 10 3.96 30.12 14.58
N TYR A 11 4.35 31.12 13.79
CA TYR A 11 5.69 31.21 13.21
C TYR A 11 6.76 31.23 14.29
N PHE A 12 6.56 31.99 15.33
CA PHE A 12 7.54 32.07 16.43
C PHE A 12 7.70 30.74 17.17
N SER A 13 6.61 29.98 17.40
CA SER A 13 6.68 28.65 18.00
C SER A 13 7.45 27.66 17.12
N GLN A 14 7.19 27.64 15.82
CA GLN A 14 7.90 26.78 14.86
C GLN A 14 9.41 27.09 14.83
N TYR A 15 9.78 28.35 14.85
CA TYR A 15 11.20 28.76 14.89
C TYR A 15 11.86 28.44 16.23
N ARG A 16 11.16 28.58 17.35
CA ARG A 16 11.62 28.17 18.66
C ARG A 16 11.93 26.69 18.73
N ASP A 17 11.02 25.86 18.24
CA ASP A 17 11.13 24.40 18.30
C ASP A 17 12.23 23.88 17.34
N SER A 18 12.34 24.48 16.16
CA SER A 18 13.44 24.19 15.23
C SER A 18 14.81 24.66 15.73
N ALA A 19 14.86 25.76 16.48
CA ALA A 19 16.08 26.26 17.07
C ALA A 19 16.66 25.34 18.16
N MET A 20 15.79 24.66 18.90
CA MET A 20 16.22 23.68 19.91
C MET A 20 16.84 22.41 19.30
N ALA A 21 16.51 22.06 18.05
CA ALA A 21 17.02 20.87 17.37
C ALA A 21 18.37 21.08 16.66
N LEU A 22 18.81 22.31 16.43
CA LEU A 22 20.04 22.61 15.68
C LEU A 22 21.28 22.65 16.58
N LYS A 23 22.13 21.63 16.49
CA LYS A 23 23.49 21.63 17.05
C LYS A 23 24.48 22.24 16.03
N LYS A 24 24.70 23.58 16.05
CA LYS A 24 25.78 24.19 15.26
C LYS A 24 26.58 25.20 16.05
N LYS A 25 27.91 25.05 15.96
CA LYS A 25 28.92 25.97 16.44
C LYS A 25 29.06 27.17 15.49
N ASN A 26 28.80 28.36 15.94
CA ASN A 26 29.48 29.58 15.44
C ASN A 26 29.52 30.63 16.54
N ASN A 27 30.72 31.09 16.82
CA ASN A 27 31.05 32.14 17.82
C ASN A 27 31.01 33.51 17.13
N ASP A 28 29.81 34.06 16.90
CA ASP A 28 29.68 35.45 16.45
C ASP A 28 29.39 36.37 17.66
N GLY A 29 30.19 37.42 17.80
CA GLY A 29 30.15 38.31 18.93
C GLY A 29 28.81 39.10 19.05
N LYS A 30 28.42 39.41 20.30
CA LYS A 30 27.11 39.99 20.67
C LYS A 30 26.73 41.27 19.87
N LYS A 31 27.66 42.18 19.62
CA LYS A 31 27.41 43.43 18.87
C LYS A 31 27.09 43.22 17.40
N THR A 32 27.68 42.23 16.75
CA THR A 32 27.45 41.91 15.35
C THR A 32 26.05 41.35 15.13
N TYR A 33 25.49 40.70 16.12
CA TYR A 33 24.22 40.01 16.06
C TYR A 33 23.01 40.95 16.07
N GLU A 34 22.99 41.91 17.01
CA GLU A 34 21.94 42.94 17.09
C GLU A 34 21.92 43.84 15.85
N GLN A 35 23.12 44.18 15.32
CA GLN A 35 23.22 44.93 14.08
C GLN A 35 22.66 44.16 12.87
N ARG A 36 22.82 42.84 12.84
CA ARG A 36 22.23 41.97 11.77
C ARG A 36 20.71 41.95 11.85
N ILE A 37 20.13 41.86 13.08
CA ILE A 37 18.68 41.92 13.27
C ILE A 37 18.14 43.26 12.75
N GLY A 38 18.74 44.39 13.14
CA GLY A 38 18.33 45.70 12.69
C GLY A 38 18.41 45.92 11.19
N ARG A 39 19.46 45.39 10.54
CA ARG A 39 19.58 45.41 9.07
C ARG A 39 18.47 44.58 8.38
N LEU A 40 18.24 43.39 8.88
CA LEU A 40 17.22 42.49 8.31
C LEU A 40 15.81 43.10 8.47
N ILE A 41 15.50 43.71 9.61
CA ILE A 41 14.25 44.45 9.81
C ILE A 41 14.06 45.52 8.73
N THR A 42 15.09 46.37 8.55
CA THR A 42 15.05 47.48 7.59
C THR A 42 14.89 46.96 6.14
N GLU A 43 15.56 45.87 5.80
CA GLU A 43 15.49 45.26 4.50
C GLU A 43 14.08 44.69 4.23
N MET A 44 13.55 43.89 5.15
CA MET A 44 12.23 43.31 5.03
C MET A 44 11.10 44.33 4.96
N GLN A 45 11.18 45.40 5.75
CA GLN A 45 10.21 46.51 5.72
C GLN A 45 10.19 47.23 4.38
N ARG A 46 11.32 47.34 3.70
CA ARG A 46 11.45 47.99 2.37
C ARG A 46 11.08 47.04 1.21
N THR A 47 11.02 45.73 1.47
CA THR A 47 10.76 44.74 0.42
C THR A 47 9.28 44.76 0.01
N LYS A 48 9.04 44.93 -1.30
CA LYS A 48 7.71 44.87 -1.90
C LYS A 48 7.41 43.43 -2.26
N THR A 49 6.26 42.92 -1.90
CA THR A 49 5.82 41.54 -2.14
C THR A 49 5.82 41.13 -3.62
N GLY A 50 5.41 42.05 -4.53
CA GLY A 50 5.38 41.78 -5.97
C GLY A 50 6.75 41.64 -6.66
N LYS A 51 7.86 41.91 -5.95
CA LYS A 51 9.23 41.72 -6.46
C LYS A 51 9.98 40.61 -5.72
N LEU A 52 9.32 39.95 -4.77
CA LEU A 52 9.94 38.91 -3.95
C LEU A 52 9.94 37.59 -4.70
N THR A 53 11.13 37.00 -4.85
CA THR A 53 11.27 35.65 -5.43
C THR A 53 11.29 34.60 -4.33
N GLN A 54 10.91 33.37 -4.66
CA GLN A 54 10.92 32.25 -3.74
C GLN A 54 12.29 32.05 -3.03
N PRO A 55 13.45 32.10 -3.71
CA PRO A 55 14.75 31.99 -3.08
C PRO A 55 15.03 33.08 -2.04
N HIS A 56 14.59 34.34 -2.30
CA HIS A 56 14.74 35.41 -1.31
C HIS A 56 13.91 35.19 -0.05
N LEU A 57 12.69 34.67 -0.22
CA LEU A 57 11.81 34.36 0.91
C LEU A 57 12.39 33.23 1.77
N GLU A 58 12.93 32.18 1.14
CA GLU A 58 13.62 31.08 1.83
C GLU A 58 14.86 31.55 2.58
N GLU A 59 15.57 32.53 2.04
CA GLU A 59 16.73 33.14 2.69
C GLU A 59 16.31 33.92 3.94
N TYR A 60 15.23 34.68 3.89
CA TYR A 60 14.67 35.37 5.08
C TYR A 60 14.27 34.36 6.16
N HIS A 61 13.57 33.31 5.81
CA HIS A 61 13.24 32.23 6.74
C HIS A 61 14.49 31.63 7.39
N ARG A 62 15.53 31.36 6.58
CA ARG A 62 16.81 30.81 7.06
C ARG A 62 17.52 31.73 8.01
N GLN A 63 17.61 33.04 7.69
CA GLN A 63 18.27 34.02 8.51
C GLN A 63 17.55 34.21 9.85
N ILE A 64 16.25 34.39 9.85
CA ILE A 64 15.46 34.56 11.07
C ILE A 64 15.57 33.32 11.97
N ARG A 65 15.53 32.11 11.40
CA ARG A 65 15.72 30.88 12.17
C ARG A 65 17.06 30.81 12.86
N ASN A 66 18.12 31.16 12.17
CA ASN A 66 19.44 31.22 12.77
C ASN A 66 19.52 32.26 13.87
N MET A 67 18.93 33.45 13.66
CA MET A 67 18.88 34.52 14.68
C MET A 67 18.06 34.07 15.87
N ALA A 68 16.91 33.47 15.73
CA ALA A 68 16.09 32.95 16.81
C ALA A 68 16.84 31.89 17.63
N TYR A 69 17.56 30.99 16.98
CA TYR A 69 18.40 29.99 17.63
C TYR A 69 19.43 30.62 18.54
N TYR A 70 20.20 31.61 18.04
CA TYR A 70 21.22 32.26 18.85
C TYR A 70 20.64 33.13 19.97
N ALA A 71 19.53 33.84 19.70
CA ALA A 71 18.84 34.63 20.71
C ALA A 71 18.35 33.78 21.89
N LEU A 72 17.73 32.63 21.58
CA LEU A 72 17.25 31.70 22.60
C LEU A 72 18.40 31.04 23.37
N LYS A 73 19.46 30.60 22.65
CA LYS A 73 20.64 30.00 23.28
C LYS A 73 21.37 30.94 24.22
N GLN A 74 21.47 32.24 23.87
CA GLN A 74 22.11 33.26 24.68
C GLN A 74 21.17 33.88 25.71
N LYS A 75 19.88 33.47 25.73
CA LYS A 75 18.84 34.08 26.59
C LYS A 75 18.74 35.58 26.41
N ASN A 76 19.00 36.09 25.19
CA ASN A 76 18.95 37.53 24.91
C ASN A 76 17.50 37.98 24.70
N GLN A 77 16.89 38.49 25.78
CA GLN A 77 15.48 38.90 25.78
C GLN A 77 15.20 40.03 24.78
N TYR A 78 16.12 40.94 24.57
CA TYR A 78 15.95 42.04 23.61
C TYR A 78 15.90 41.48 22.17
N ALA A 79 16.82 40.61 21.81
CA ALA A 79 16.84 40.01 20.51
C ALA A 79 15.59 39.11 20.26
N ILE A 80 15.15 38.36 21.27
CA ILE A 80 13.93 37.55 21.21
C ILE A 80 12.72 38.44 20.94
N MET A 81 12.61 39.58 21.64
CA MET A 81 11.53 40.54 21.45
C MET A 81 11.54 41.16 20.04
N GLN A 82 12.72 41.59 19.55
CA GLN A 82 12.86 42.11 18.17
C GLN A 82 12.45 41.10 17.11
N ILE A 83 12.83 39.83 17.28
CA ILE A 83 12.45 38.76 16.35
C ILE A 83 10.95 38.53 16.42
N ARG A 84 10.37 38.38 17.62
CA ARG A 84 8.96 38.08 17.81
C ARG A 84 8.05 39.24 17.35
N ASP A 85 8.37 40.45 17.75
CA ASP A 85 7.45 41.58 17.65
C ASP A 85 7.64 42.38 16.35
N ILE A 86 8.78 42.25 15.66
CA ILE A 86 9.08 43.00 14.44
C ILE A 86 9.37 42.06 13.25
N LEU A 87 10.35 41.16 13.35
CA LEU A 87 10.74 40.35 12.22
C LEU A 87 9.65 39.34 11.83
N MET A 88 8.99 38.69 12.81
CA MET A 88 7.93 37.75 12.52
C MET A 88 6.70 38.37 11.84
N PRO A 89 6.19 39.53 12.28
CA PRO A 89 5.14 40.25 11.56
C PRO A 89 5.49 40.59 10.10
N GLU A 90 6.75 41.01 9.86
CA GLU A 90 7.20 41.35 8.52
C GLU A 90 7.35 40.06 7.65
N LEU A 91 7.87 38.99 8.23
CA LEU A 91 7.93 37.69 7.51
C LEU A 91 6.55 37.20 7.12
N VAL A 92 5.59 37.26 8.05
CA VAL A 92 4.18 36.90 7.78
C VAL A 92 3.58 37.78 6.69
N ARG A 93 3.86 39.10 6.70
CA ARG A 93 3.41 40.03 5.65
C ARG A 93 3.95 39.64 4.28
N LEU A 94 5.23 39.29 4.21
CA LEU A 94 5.87 38.90 2.95
C LEU A 94 5.37 37.54 2.45
N ASP A 95 5.24 36.55 3.34
CA ASP A 95 4.72 35.23 2.98
C ASP A 95 3.27 35.31 2.47
N ILE A 96 2.38 35.98 3.20
CA ILE A 96 0.98 36.14 2.79
C ILE A 96 0.87 36.93 1.48
N GLY A 97 1.66 38.00 1.34
CA GLY A 97 1.61 38.83 0.15
C GLY A 97 2.12 38.18 -1.13
N THR A 98 2.76 36.99 -1.06
CA THR A 98 3.11 36.18 -2.21
C THR A 98 2.00 35.22 -2.64
N LEU A 99 0.95 35.07 -1.84
CA LEU A 99 -0.19 34.19 -2.10
C LEU A 99 -1.27 34.92 -2.88
N ARG A 100 -2.03 34.18 -3.70
CA ARG A 100 -3.24 34.70 -4.32
C ARG A 100 -4.34 34.96 -3.29
N GLU A 101 -5.28 35.82 -3.57
CA GLU A 101 -6.35 36.20 -2.63
C GLU A 101 -7.10 34.99 -2.09
N GLU A 102 -7.47 34.05 -2.96
CA GLU A 102 -8.15 32.80 -2.58
C GLU A 102 -7.30 31.94 -1.61
N GLU A 103 -5.99 31.88 -1.85
CA GLU A 103 -5.05 31.17 -0.97
C GLU A 103 -4.88 31.89 0.36
N GLN A 104 -4.92 33.23 0.39
CA GLN A 104 -4.86 34.02 1.61
C GLN A 104 -6.08 33.78 2.51
N GLU A 105 -7.28 33.71 1.94
CA GLU A 105 -8.51 33.42 2.69
C GLU A 105 -8.48 31.98 3.23
N LEU A 106 -8.07 31.02 2.40
CA LEU A 106 -7.96 29.61 2.77
C LEU A 106 -6.97 29.43 3.95
N VAL A 107 -5.77 30.04 3.85
CA VAL A 107 -4.76 29.97 4.90
C VAL A 107 -5.27 30.61 6.17
N THR A 108 -5.95 31.74 6.08
CA THR A 108 -6.46 32.49 7.23
C THR A 108 -7.56 31.73 7.96
N SER A 109 -8.50 31.13 7.25
CA SER A 109 -9.62 30.38 7.83
C SER A 109 -9.17 29.06 8.49
N ARG A 110 -8.26 28.34 7.85
CA ARG A 110 -7.79 27.02 8.31
C ARG A 110 -6.65 27.09 9.32
N LEU A 111 -5.86 28.16 9.33
CA LEU A 111 -4.82 28.34 10.33
C LEU A 111 -5.37 28.38 11.75
N LEU A 112 -6.56 28.93 11.93
CA LEU A 112 -7.27 28.96 13.21
C LEU A 112 -7.65 27.55 13.68
N GLU A 113 -7.95 26.66 12.78
CA GLU A 113 -8.26 25.26 13.05
C GLU A 113 -6.97 24.46 13.39
N TYR A 114 -5.90 24.71 12.64
CA TYR A 114 -4.59 24.09 12.87
C TYR A 114 -3.97 24.50 14.22
N LEU A 115 -4.15 25.75 14.63
CA LEU A 115 -3.70 26.24 15.94
C LEU A 115 -4.47 25.65 17.13
N ARG A 116 -5.62 25.02 16.88
CA ARG A 116 -6.40 24.30 17.93
C ARG A 116 -5.94 22.86 18.10
N THR A 117 -5.27 22.30 17.12
CA THR A 117 -4.73 20.93 17.19
C THR A 117 -3.28 20.99 17.64
N GLU A 118 -3.03 20.77 18.93
CA GLU A 118 -1.69 20.66 19.51
C GLU A 118 -0.96 19.40 18.96
N ARG A 119 -0.33 19.53 17.82
CA ARG A 119 0.69 18.55 17.40
C ARG A 119 2.00 19.28 17.17
N PRO A 120 2.95 19.21 18.10
CA PRO A 120 4.33 19.62 17.84
C PRO A 120 4.95 18.56 16.93
N GLY A 121 5.29 18.90 15.72
CA GLY A 121 5.86 17.75 14.99
C GLY A 121 6.71 18.03 13.88
N GLU A 122 6.82 18.71 12.96
CA GLU A 122 7.86 18.73 11.95
C GLU A 122 8.56 20.08 11.88
N ILE A 123 9.89 20.05 11.88
CA ILE A 123 10.74 21.22 11.68
C ILE A 123 10.46 21.78 10.28
N CYS A 124 9.52 22.70 10.22
CA CYS A 124 9.10 23.27 8.94
C CYS A 124 10.05 24.40 8.54
N GLN A 125 10.76 24.22 7.44
CA GLN A 125 11.64 25.25 6.90
C GLN A 125 10.86 26.45 6.34
N HIS A 126 9.61 26.19 5.97
CA HIS A 126 8.72 27.18 5.36
C HIS A 126 7.29 26.93 5.86
N PRO A 127 6.91 27.44 7.03
CA PRO A 127 5.64 27.12 7.69
C PRO A 127 4.43 27.30 6.77
N MET A 128 4.36 28.39 6.03
CA MET A 128 3.25 28.69 5.14
C MET A 128 3.13 27.67 4.00
N ARG A 129 4.26 27.30 3.40
CA ARG A 129 4.29 26.32 2.30
C ARG A 129 3.87 24.92 2.78
N SER A 130 4.27 24.56 3.99
CA SER A 130 3.82 23.30 4.61
C SER A 130 2.33 23.29 4.89
N ILE A 131 1.80 24.43 5.39
CA ILE A 131 0.36 24.59 5.61
C ILE A 131 -0.39 24.46 4.27
N LEU A 132 0.03 25.19 3.23
CA LEU A 132 -0.59 25.12 1.91
C LEU A 132 -0.50 23.74 1.29
N LYS A 133 0.64 23.06 1.42
CA LYS A 133 0.81 21.68 0.94
C LYS A 133 -0.15 20.74 1.65
N ASN A 134 -0.21 20.80 2.98
CA ASN A 134 -1.13 19.98 3.77
C ASN A 134 -2.60 20.28 3.44
N PHE A 135 -2.93 21.53 3.14
CA PHE A 135 -4.29 21.90 2.73
C PHE A 135 -4.61 21.46 1.32
N ALA A 136 -3.68 21.58 0.38
CA ALA A 136 -3.89 21.05 -0.98
C ALA A 136 -4.11 19.53 -0.93
N GLU A 137 -3.29 18.81 -0.18
CA GLU A 137 -3.44 17.37 -0.01
C GLU A 137 -4.75 17.01 0.72
N ASN A 138 -5.11 17.72 1.78
CA ASN A 138 -6.37 17.48 2.51
C ASN A 138 -7.60 17.95 1.72
N GLY A 139 -7.49 19.05 0.97
CA GLY A 139 -8.55 19.55 0.11
C GLY A 139 -8.87 18.57 -1.04
N ILE A 140 -7.84 18.04 -1.70
CA ILE A 140 -7.98 16.99 -2.71
C ILE A 140 -8.56 15.73 -2.07
N ARG A 141 -8.07 15.33 -0.90
CA ARG A 141 -8.56 14.17 -0.17
C ARG A 141 -10.04 14.33 0.24
N SER A 142 -10.43 15.50 0.71
CA SER A 142 -11.83 15.81 1.04
C SER A 142 -12.72 15.77 -0.20
N GLN A 143 -12.28 16.40 -1.29
CA GLN A 143 -13.02 16.34 -2.57
C GLN A 143 -13.14 14.92 -3.10
N ILE A 144 -12.08 14.10 -2.99
CA ILE A 144 -12.12 12.67 -3.35
C ILE A 144 -13.09 11.92 -2.43
N ILE A 145 -13.07 12.18 -1.12
CA ILE A 145 -14.01 11.55 -0.16
C ILE A 145 -15.44 11.96 -0.48
N ASP A 146 -15.68 13.22 -0.82
CA ASP A 146 -17.02 13.71 -1.20
C ASP A 146 -17.48 13.17 -2.56
N MET A 147 -16.55 12.81 -3.44
CA MET A 147 -16.82 12.18 -4.75
C MET A 147 -16.95 10.65 -4.65
N VAL A 148 -16.39 10.03 -3.60
CA VAL A 148 -16.57 8.61 -3.35
C VAL A 148 -18.01 8.39 -2.89
N PRO A 149 -18.79 7.55 -3.59
CA PRO A 149 -20.15 7.24 -3.17
C PRO A 149 -20.14 6.73 -1.74
N THR A 150 -21.01 7.25 -0.91
CA THR A 150 -21.21 6.73 0.45
C THR A 150 -21.69 5.28 0.44
N ARG A 151 -22.10 4.82 -0.73
CA ARG A 151 -22.58 3.47 -1.03
C ARG A 151 -21.80 2.91 -2.21
N PRO A 152 -20.67 2.21 -1.97
CA PRO A 152 -19.76 1.73 -3.01
C PRO A 152 -20.41 0.72 -3.98
N GLU A 153 -21.46 0.03 -3.55
CA GLU A 153 -22.23 -0.89 -4.40
C GLU A 153 -22.95 -0.16 -5.55
N MET A 154 -23.29 1.13 -5.36
CA MET A 154 -23.97 1.93 -6.38
C MET A 154 -23.09 2.26 -7.60
N GLU A 155 -21.79 2.05 -7.51
CA GLU A 155 -20.88 2.14 -8.68
C GLU A 155 -21.12 1.00 -9.69
N PHE A 156 -21.83 -0.05 -9.29
CA PHE A 156 -22.06 -1.26 -10.10
C PHE A 156 -23.54 -1.55 -10.36
N PRO A 157 -24.30 -0.63 -11.00
CA PRO A 157 -25.75 -0.76 -11.14
C PRO A 157 -26.18 -2.06 -11.85
N ARG A 158 -25.42 -2.48 -12.88
CA ARG A 158 -25.73 -3.71 -13.61
C ARG A 158 -25.61 -4.97 -12.74
N ALA A 159 -24.63 -5.00 -11.83
CA ALA A 159 -24.48 -6.12 -10.90
C ALA A 159 -25.60 -6.10 -9.83
N LEU A 160 -26.02 -4.92 -9.37
CA LEU A 160 -27.13 -4.75 -8.43
C LEU A 160 -28.52 -5.16 -9.01
N GLU A 161 -28.70 -5.02 -10.34
CA GLU A 161 -29.94 -5.45 -11.01
C GLU A 161 -30.03 -6.98 -11.14
N MET A 162 -28.92 -7.69 -10.98
CA MET A 162 -28.87 -9.15 -11.04
C MET A 162 -29.25 -9.78 -9.73
N LYS A 163 -29.91 -10.93 -9.79
CA LYS A 163 -30.03 -11.82 -8.61
C LYS A 163 -28.79 -12.68 -8.52
N ARG A 164 -27.89 -12.34 -7.62
CA ARG A 164 -26.63 -13.06 -7.43
C ARG A 164 -26.71 -13.93 -6.19
N HIS A 165 -26.07 -15.09 -6.27
CA HIS A 165 -25.93 -16.02 -5.16
C HIS A 165 -24.46 -16.34 -4.94
N PHE A 166 -23.99 -16.12 -3.70
CA PHE A 166 -22.61 -16.32 -3.31
C PHE A 166 -22.44 -17.62 -2.52
N ILE A 167 -21.46 -18.42 -2.92
CA ILE A 167 -21.07 -19.64 -2.21
C ILE A 167 -19.69 -19.40 -1.58
N LEU A 168 -19.68 -19.19 -0.26
CA LEU A 168 -18.49 -18.83 0.49
C LEU A 168 -17.77 -20.08 0.98
N HIS A 169 -16.61 -20.38 0.36
CA HIS A 169 -15.75 -21.47 0.79
C HIS A 169 -14.75 -20.96 1.83
N VAL A 170 -15.07 -21.17 3.11
CA VAL A 170 -14.31 -20.66 4.25
C VAL A 170 -13.46 -21.75 4.88
N GLY A 171 -12.18 -21.51 5.05
CA GLY A 171 -11.29 -22.47 5.71
C GLY A 171 -9.82 -22.11 5.59
N PRO A 172 -8.95 -22.83 6.32
CA PRO A 172 -7.51 -22.62 6.25
C PRO A 172 -6.93 -22.93 4.87
N THR A 173 -5.67 -22.64 4.66
CA THR A 173 -4.97 -23.02 3.42
C THR A 173 -4.90 -24.53 3.29
N ASN A 174 -4.95 -25.04 2.05
CA ASN A 174 -4.83 -26.48 1.71
C ASN A 174 -5.92 -27.38 2.32
N CYS A 175 -7.15 -26.89 2.43
CA CYS A 175 -8.31 -27.67 2.86
C CYS A 175 -9.23 -28.13 1.71
N GLY A 176 -8.91 -27.76 0.45
CA GLY A 176 -9.65 -28.18 -0.73
C GLY A 176 -10.75 -27.23 -1.20
N LYS A 177 -10.89 -26.03 -0.59
CA LYS A 177 -11.91 -25.05 -0.96
C LYS A 177 -11.85 -24.61 -2.43
N THR A 178 -10.66 -24.21 -2.91
CA THR A 178 -10.47 -23.82 -4.32
C THR A 178 -10.74 -24.99 -5.28
N TYR A 179 -10.40 -26.21 -4.90
CA TYR A 179 -10.71 -27.39 -5.72
C TYR A 179 -12.21 -27.56 -5.94
N GLN A 180 -13.03 -27.42 -4.89
CA GLN A 180 -14.48 -27.53 -5.00
C GLN A 180 -15.08 -26.43 -5.91
N ALA A 181 -14.64 -25.19 -5.75
CA ALA A 181 -15.07 -24.09 -6.60
C ALA A 181 -14.68 -24.34 -8.09
N LEU A 182 -13.47 -24.83 -8.35
CA LEU A 182 -13.00 -25.14 -9.70
C LEU A 182 -13.78 -26.33 -10.34
N GLN A 183 -14.26 -27.31 -9.56
CA GLN A 183 -15.11 -28.37 -10.10
C GLN A 183 -16.40 -27.79 -10.70
N ARG A 184 -17.01 -26.82 -10.03
CA ARG A 184 -18.20 -26.15 -10.55
C ARG A 184 -17.88 -25.26 -11.76
N LEU A 185 -16.76 -24.54 -11.73
CA LEU A 185 -16.32 -23.70 -12.84
C LEU A 185 -16.12 -24.51 -14.14
N ARG A 186 -15.62 -25.74 -14.05
CA ARG A 186 -15.42 -26.64 -15.22
C ARG A 186 -16.70 -26.95 -15.99
N THR A 187 -17.85 -26.87 -15.33
CA THR A 187 -19.16 -27.17 -15.95
C THR A 187 -19.86 -25.89 -16.44
N ALA A 188 -19.28 -24.69 -16.24
CA ALA A 188 -19.85 -23.47 -16.72
C ALA A 188 -19.86 -23.37 -18.24
N TYR A 189 -20.85 -22.68 -18.79
CA TYR A 189 -20.87 -22.34 -20.21
C TYR A 189 -19.96 -21.14 -20.47
N LYS A 190 -20.00 -20.11 -19.60
CA LYS A 190 -19.11 -18.95 -19.60
C LYS A 190 -18.63 -18.66 -18.19
N GLY A 191 -17.49 -19.20 -17.80
CA GLY A 191 -16.94 -19.10 -16.45
C GLY A 191 -15.74 -18.19 -16.35
N ILE A 192 -15.49 -17.65 -15.13
CA ILE A 192 -14.27 -16.89 -14.84
C ILE A 192 -13.66 -17.31 -13.50
N TYR A 193 -12.34 -17.48 -13.50
CA TYR A 193 -11.52 -17.59 -12.30
C TYR A 193 -10.72 -16.32 -12.10
N LEU A 194 -10.73 -15.78 -10.88
CA LEU A 194 -10.03 -14.58 -10.46
C LEU A 194 -9.10 -14.90 -9.31
N GLY A 195 -7.81 -14.91 -9.57
CA GLY A 195 -6.78 -15.23 -8.58
C GLY A 195 -5.87 -14.04 -8.25
N PRO A 196 -5.13 -14.13 -7.12
CA PRO A 196 -4.21 -13.06 -6.70
C PRO A 196 -2.91 -13.01 -7.51
N LEU A 197 -2.55 -14.10 -8.17
CA LEU A 197 -1.24 -14.29 -8.78
C LEU A 197 -1.35 -14.88 -10.18
N ARG A 198 -0.48 -14.41 -11.08
CA ARG A 198 -0.32 -14.97 -12.43
C ARG A 198 -0.06 -16.48 -12.44
N LEU A 199 0.73 -16.97 -11.47
CA LEU A 199 1.01 -18.40 -11.37
C LEU A 199 -0.23 -19.22 -11.02
N LEU A 200 -1.12 -18.70 -10.19
CA LEU A 200 -2.39 -19.36 -9.89
C LEU A 200 -3.33 -19.32 -11.11
N ALA A 201 -3.36 -18.20 -11.83
CA ALA A 201 -4.11 -18.12 -13.08
C ALA A 201 -3.58 -19.12 -14.13
N LEU A 202 -2.25 -19.25 -14.26
CA LEU A 202 -1.63 -20.24 -15.13
C LEU A 202 -1.97 -21.69 -14.70
N GLU A 203 -1.88 -21.99 -13.43
CA GLU A 203 -2.21 -23.30 -12.87
C GLU A 203 -3.67 -23.69 -13.17
N VAL A 204 -4.59 -22.75 -12.98
CA VAL A 204 -6.02 -22.99 -13.28
C VAL A 204 -6.22 -23.14 -14.79
N TYR A 205 -5.58 -22.32 -15.61
CA TYR A 205 -5.59 -22.44 -17.06
C TYR A 205 -5.14 -23.85 -17.53
N GLU A 206 -4.00 -24.32 -17.02
CA GLU A 206 -3.48 -25.66 -17.36
C GLU A 206 -4.42 -26.77 -16.90
N LYS A 207 -4.96 -26.69 -15.67
CA LYS A 207 -5.94 -27.66 -15.13
C LYS A 207 -7.24 -27.72 -15.94
N MET A 208 -7.74 -26.57 -16.40
CA MET A 208 -8.94 -26.54 -17.28
C MET A 208 -8.66 -27.24 -18.60
N ARG A 209 -7.53 -26.95 -19.25
CA ARG A 209 -7.14 -27.59 -20.50
C ARG A 209 -6.88 -29.11 -20.36
N GLU A 210 -6.17 -29.51 -19.31
CA GLU A 210 -5.97 -30.95 -19.00
C GLU A 210 -7.30 -31.68 -18.80
N SER A 211 -8.32 -30.95 -18.38
CA SER A 211 -9.69 -31.50 -18.21
C SER A 211 -10.56 -31.40 -19.46
N GLY A 212 -10.00 -30.97 -20.59
CA GLY A 212 -10.73 -30.80 -21.85
C GLY A 212 -11.65 -29.59 -21.90
N VAL A 213 -11.46 -28.59 -21.00
CA VAL A 213 -12.23 -27.36 -21.02
C VAL A 213 -11.42 -26.26 -21.71
N PRO A 214 -11.90 -25.72 -22.87
CA PRO A 214 -11.25 -24.59 -23.52
C PRO A 214 -11.16 -23.38 -22.58
N CYS A 215 -9.94 -22.87 -22.38
CA CYS A 215 -9.66 -21.85 -21.39
C CYS A 215 -8.73 -20.78 -21.96
N THR A 216 -9.11 -19.52 -21.80
CA THR A 216 -8.26 -18.35 -22.07
C THR A 216 -7.56 -17.91 -20.78
N MET A 217 -6.30 -17.49 -20.84
CA MET A 217 -5.60 -16.90 -19.71
C MET A 217 -5.38 -15.41 -19.93
N LEU A 218 -5.78 -14.58 -18.93
CA LEU A 218 -5.62 -13.13 -18.95
C LEU A 218 -4.88 -12.66 -17.70
N THR A 219 -3.69 -12.14 -17.89
CA THR A 219 -2.91 -11.51 -16.80
C THR A 219 -2.31 -10.19 -17.28
N GLY A 220 -1.84 -9.36 -16.37
CA GLY A 220 -1.25 -8.07 -16.73
C GLY A 220 -0.04 -8.15 -17.67
N GLU A 221 0.68 -9.28 -17.67
CA GLU A 221 1.88 -9.45 -18.52
C GLU A 221 1.69 -10.44 -19.66
N GLU A 222 0.73 -11.36 -19.54
CA GLU A 222 0.57 -12.47 -20.50
C GLU A 222 -0.89 -12.72 -20.81
N ARG A 223 -1.19 -12.92 -22.08
CA ARG A 223 -2.52 -13.25 -22.59
C ARG A 223 -2.41 -14.45 -23.51
N ILE A 224 -3.11 -15.53 -23.20
CA ILE A 224 -3.19 -16.72 -24.02
C ILE A 224 -4.65 -16.91 -24.40
N TYR A 225 -4.97 -16.61 -25.64
CA TYR A 225 -6.33 -16.75 -26.17
C TYR A 225 -6.55 -18.16 -26.71
N GLU A 226 -7.69 -18.74 -26.36
CA GLU A 226 -8.16 -20.01 -26.89
C GLU A 226 -9.48 -19.76 -27.63
N GLU A 227 -9.56 -20.25 -28.85
CA GLU A 227 -10.79 -20.19 -29.66
C GLU A 227 -11.91 -20.98 -28.99
N ASN A 228 -13.13 -20.43 -28.95
CA ASN A 228 -14.27 -21.04 -28.25
C ASN A 228 -14.06 -21.27 -26.74
N SER A 229 -13.26 -20.41 -26.13
CA SER A 229 -13.00 -20.49 -24.69
C SER A 229 -14.27 -20.38 -23.87
N ARG A 230 -14.50 -21.37 -22.99
CA ARG A 230 -15.62 -21.40 -22.05
C ARG A 230 -15.25 -20.82 -20.69
N VAL A 231 -13.99 -20.86 -20.35
CA VAL A 231 -13.47 -20.37 -19.07
C VAL A 231 -12.38 -19.37 -19.30
N ILE A 232 -12.41 -18.31 -18.53
CA ILE A 232 -11.32 -17.33 -18.44
C ILE A 232 -10.60 -17.53 -17.11
N SER A 233 -9.31 -17.81 -17.14
CA SER A 233 -8.46 -17.82 -15.96
C SER A 233 -7.68 -16.50 -15.89
N SER A 234 -7.90 -15.71 -14.85
CA SER A 234 -7.41 -14.33 -14.79
C SER A 234 -6.86 -13.96 -13.43
N THR A 235 -6.05 -12.91 -13.40
CA THR A 235 -5.80 -12.18 -12.13
C THR A 235 -6.95 -11.23 -11.86
N VAL A 236 -7.25 -11.00 -10.57
CA VAL A 236 -8.44 -10.24 -10.14
C VAL A 236 -8.48 -8.82 -10.71
N GLU A 237 -7.33 -8.19 -10.93
CA GLU A 237 -7.20 -6.85 -11.51
C GLU A 237 -7.69 -6.78 -12.97
N MET A 238 -7.67 -7.91 -13.66
CA MET A 238 -8.04 -8.00 -15.07
C MET A 238 -9.53 -8.30 -15.30
N LEU A 239 -10.33 -8.34 -14.22
CA LEU A 239 -11.77 -8.54 -14.33
C LEU A 239 -12.41 -7.45 -15.21
N ASP A 240 -13.11 -7.91 -16.25
CA ASP A 240 -14.01 -7.09 -17.06
C ASP A 240 -15.42 -7.15 -16.44
N ILE A 241 -15.83 -6.06 -15.80
CA ILE A 241 -17.15 -5.94 -15.14
C ILE A 241 -18.30 -5.72 -16.13
N ASP A 242 -18.02 -5.43 -17.40
CA ASP A 242 -19.05 -5.25 -18.43
C ASP A 242 -19.48 -6.59 -19.05
N GLN A 243 -18.76 -7.66 -18.75
CA GLN A 243 -19.12 -9.00 -19.20
C GLN A 243 -19.99 -9.75 -18.20
N VAL A 244 -20.92 -10.53 -18.74
CA VAL A 244 -21.76 -11.44 -17.97
C VAL A 244 -21.15 -12.85 -17.98
N TYR A 245 -21.11 -13.49 -16.82
CA TYR A 245 -20.63 -14.84 -16.61
C TYR A 245 -21.73 -15.71 -16.00
N ASP A 246 -21.65 -17.04 -16.17
CA ASP A 246 -22.57 -17.98 -15.52
C ASP A 246 -22.07 -18.38 -14.14
N VAL A 247 -20.76 -18.62 -14.04
CA VAL A 247 -20.08 -19.03 -12.80
C VAL A 247 -18.79 -18.25 -12.66
N ALA A 248 -18.58 -17.68 -11.50
CA ALA A 248 -17.35 -17.00 -11.14
C ALA A 248 -16.69 -17.64 -9.92
N VAL A 249 -15.37 -17.67 -9.92
CA VAL A 249 -14.57 -18.07 -8.75
C VAL A 249 -13.62 -16.91 -8.40
N ILE A 250 -13.77 -16.35 -7.20
CA ILE A 250 -12.88 -15.33 -6.63
C ILE A 250 -12.04 -16.01 -5.56
N ASP A 251 -10.76 -16.19 -5.82
CA ASP A 251 -9.87 -16.92 -4.91
C ASP A 251 -9.05 -15.98 -4.00
N GLU A 252 -8.64 -16.50 -2.85
CA GLU A 252 -7.85 -15.79 -1.82
C GLU A 252 -8.46 -14.43 -1.41
N ALA A 253 -9.79 -14.40 -1.18
CA ALA A 253 -10.49 -13.15 -0.89
C ALA A 253 -10.05 -12.45 0.43
N GLN A 254 -9.25 -13.07 1.29
CA GLN A 254 -8.60 -12.37 2.40
C GLN A 254 -7.60 -11.30 1.94
N MET A 255 -7.21 -11.29 0.66
CA MET A 255 -6.42 -10.23 0.06
C MET A 255 -7.17 -8.89 -0.01
N ILE A 256 -8.46 -8.86 0.26
CA ILE A 256 -9.26 -7.63 0.41
C ILE A 256 -8.68 -6.69 1.49
N ALA A 257 -7.97 -7.24 2.46
CA ALA A 257 -7.26 -6.48 3.50
C ALA A 257 -5.91 -5.88 3.03
N ASP A 258 -5.46 -6.19 1.81
CA ASP A 258 -4.22 -5.62 1.27
C ASP A 258 -4.43 -4.16 0.87
N SER A 259 -3.60 -3.25 1.42
CA SER A 259 -3.73 -1.79 1.22
C SER A 259 -3.53 -1.35 -0.22
N ASP A 260 -2.79 -2.11 -1.02
CA ASP A 260 -2.45 -1.72 -2.40
C ASP A 260 -3.38 -2.39 -3.41
N ARG A 261 -3.78 -3.63 -3.14
CA ARG A 261 -4.50 -4.48 -4.10
C ARG A 261 -5.93 -4.85 -3.66
N GLY A 262 -6.29 -4.63 -2.39
CA GLY A 262 -7.57 -5.07 -1.82
C GLY A 262 -8.79 -4.52 -2.56
N HIS A 263 -8.67 -3.32 -3.15
CA HIS A 263 -9.72 -2.71 -3.96
C HIS A 263 -10.18 -3.59 -5.14
N SER A 264 -9.29 -4.43 -5.69
CA SER A 264 -9.63 -5.32 -6.80
C SER A 264 -10.59 -6.44 -6.38
N TRP A 265 -10.46 -6.96 -5.15
CA TRP A 265 -11.43 -7.91 -4.58
C TRP A 265 -12.76 -7.24 -4.27
N THR A 266 -12.74 -6.04 -3.70
CA THR A 266 -13.97 -5.25 -3.48
C THR A 266 -14.69 -5.03 -4.81
N ARG A 267 -13.99 -4.57 -5.85
CA ARG A 267 -14.54 -4.40 -7.20
C ARG A 267 -15.08 -5.71 -7.77
N GLY A 268 -14.38 -6.83 -7.56
CA GLY A 268 -14.81 -8.15 -8.00
C GLY A 268 -16.11 -8.60 -7.33
N ILE A 269 -16.22 -8.43 -6.01
CA ILE A 269 -17.40 -8.83 -5.24
C ILE A 269 -18.60 -7.95 -5.58
N LEU A 270 -18.42 -6.62 -5.62
CA LEU A 270 -19.50 -5.68 -5.86
C LEU A 270 -19.94 -5.66 -7.33
N GLY A 271 -18.99 -5.76 -8.29
CA GLY A 271 -19.22 -5.43 -9.68
C GLY A 271 -19.34 -6.59 -10.66
N ILE A 272 -19.02 -7.83 -10.26
CA ILE A 272 -19.12 -8.95 -11.20
C ILE A 272 -20.57 -9.25 -11.58
N GLN A 273 -20.84 -9.34 -12.87
CA GLN A 273 -22.15 -9.74 -13.41
C GLN A 273 -22.22 -11.25 -13.56
N CYS A 274 -22.63 -11.95 -12.52
CA CYS A 274 -22.67 -13.42 -12.49
C CYS A 274 -23.73 -13.91 -11.49
N PRO A 275 -24.64 -14.83 -11.87
CA PRO A 275 -25.65 -15.33 -10.97
C PRO A 275 -25.10 -16.28 -9.89
N GLU A 276 -24.00 -16.97 -10.15
CA GLU A 276 -23.38 -17.92 -9.20
C GLU A 276 -21.92 -17.62 -8.98
N ILE A 277 -21.57 -17.17 -7.77
CA ILE A 277 -20.23 -16.69 -7.44
C ILE A 277 -19.66 -17.50 -6.28
N HIS A 278 -18.55 -18.18 -6.50
CA HIS A 278 -17.80 -18.91 -5.49
C HIS A 278 -16.66 -18.04 -4.96
N ILE A 279 -16.62 -17.79 -3.64
CA ILE A 279 -15.53 -17.04 -2.99
C ILE A 279 -14.74 -17.97 -2.10
N CYS A 280 -13.45 -18.14 -2.38
CA CYS A 280 -12.53 -18.92 -1.54
C CYS A 280 -11.74 -17.98 -0.63
N MET A 281 -11.83 -18.19 0.69
CA MET A 281 -11.19 -17.29 1.65
C MET A 281 -10.78 -17.98 2.95
N SER A 282 -9.91 -17.32 3.70
CA SER A 282 -9.64 -17.65 5.10
C SER A 282 -10.75 -17.11 6.00
N PRO A 283 -10.96 -17.66 7.21
CA PRO A 283 -11.99 -17.17 8.16
C PRO A 283 -11.88 -15.68 8.48
N ALA A 284 -10.66 -15.11 8.41
CA ALA A 284 -10.41 -13.70 8.71
C ALA A 284 -11.16 -12.71 7.77
N ALA A 285 -11.45 -13.11 6.53
CA ALA A 285 -12.15 -12.26 5.57
C ALA A 285 -13.67 -12.38 5.62
N GLN A 286 -14.20 -13.39 6.30
CA GLN A 286 -15.61 -13.73 6.24
C GLN A 286 -16.52 -12.54 6.55
N LYS A 287 -16.27 -11.81 7.66
CA LYS A 287 -17.10 -10.67 8.07
C LYS A 287 -17.16 -9.55 7.03
N VAL A 288 -16.03 -9.22 6.44
CA VAL A 288 -15.95 -8.15 5.44
C VAL A 288 -16.65 -8.58 4.15
N VAL A 289 -16.42 -9.80 3.69
CA VAL A 289 -17.03 -10.33 2.47
C VAL A 289 -18.54 -10.46 2.60
N THR A 290 -19.05 -11.01 3.72
CA THR A 290 -20.50 -11.09 3.95
C THR A 290 -21.15 -9.73 4.01
N HIS A 291 -20.50 -8.75 4.65
CA HIS A 291 -21.01 -7.37 4.69
C HIS A 291 -21.12 -6.75 3.30
N LEU A 292 -20.12 -6.93 2.43
CA LEU A 292 -20.19 -6.44 1.05
C LEU A 292 -21.34 -7.08 0.24
N ILE A 293 -21.58 -8.37 0.45
CA ILE A 293 -22.68 -9.09 -0.22
C ILE A 293 -24.03 -8.56 0.27
N GLU A 294 -24.17 -8.35 1.58
CA GLU A 294 -25.37 -7.81 2.21
C GLU A 294 -25.67 -6.37 1.76
N LEU A 295 -24.63 -5.53 1.55
CA LEU A 295 -24.81 -4.18 1.00
C LEU A 295 -25.46 -4.21 -0.41
N CYS A 296 -25.17 -5.22 -1.21
CA CYS A 296 -25.78 -5.41 -2.52
C CYS A 296 -27.21 -6.04 -2.45
N GLY A 297 -27.66 -6.50 -1.29
CA GLY A 297 -28.91 -7.24 -1.15
C GLY A 297 -28.87 -8.66 -1.73
N ASP A 298 -27.67 -9.20 -1.97
CA ASP A 298 -27.46 -10.52 -2.51
C ASP A 298 -27.60 -11.63 -1.44
N THR A 299 -27.78 -12.86 -1.91
CA THR A 299 -27.86 -14.03 -1.04
C THR A 299 -26.55 -14.79 -0.98
N PHE A 300 -26.29 -15.46 0.14
CA PHE A 300 -25.09 -16.29 0.25
C PHE A 300 -25.31 -17.52 1.12
N GLU A 301 -24.49 -18.56 0.88
CA GLU A 301 -24.32 -19.71 1.76
C GLU A 301 -22.85 -19.87 2.15
N ILE A 302 -22.60 -20.41 3.36
CA ILE A 302 -21.25 -20.62 3.87
C ILE A 302 -20.95 -22.11 3.90
N ARG A 303 -19.86 -22.52 3.26
CA ARG A 303 -19.29 -23.86 3.31
C ARG A 303 -17.96 -23.83 4.05
N SER A 304 -17.94 -24.40 5.25
CA SER A 304 -16.75 -24.46 6.09
C SER A 304 -15.89 -25.67 5.75
N TYR A 305 -14.58 -25.46 5.74
CA TYR A 305 -13.59 -26.49 5.42
C TYR A 305 -12.55 -26.58 6.52
N GLU A 306 -12.23 -27.79 6.90
CA GLU A 306 -11.16 -28.09 7.84
C GLU A 306 -9.93 -28.65 7.11
N ARG A 307 -8.76 -28.47 7.69
CA ARG A 307 -7.54 -29.02 7.14
C ARG A 307 -7.49 -30.53 7.36
N LYS A 308 -7.26 -31.29 6.27
CA LYS A 308 -7.16 -32.74 6.34
C LYS A 308 -5.86 -33.23 7.00
N THR A 309 -4.81 -32.45 6.94
CA THR A 309 -3.50 -32.77 7.51
C THR A 309 -3.09 -31.67 8.48
N ALA A 310 -2.76 -32.01 9.71
CA ALA A 310 -2.28 -31.05 10.68
C ALA A 310 -0.97 -30.37 10.21
N LEU A 311 -0.80 -29.11 10.56
CA LEU A 311 0.51 -28.45 10.50
C LEU A 311 1.28 -28.86 11.75
N VAL A 312 2.44 -29.44 11.55
CA VAL A 312 3.39 -29.71 12.62
C VAL A 312 4.50 -28.67 12.48
N CYS A 313 4.74 -27.90 13.53
CA CYS A 313 5.94 -27.09 13.66
C CYS A 313 6.98 -27.97 14.33
N GLU A 314 8.14 -28.09 13.71
CA GLU A 314 9.29 -28.73 14.34
C GLU A 314 9.80 -27.79 15.44
N GLU A 315 10.11 -28.33 16.62
CA GLU A 315 10.60 -27.56 17.76
C GLU A 315 12.10 -27.31 17.66
N GLU A 316 12.80 -28.18 16.92
CA GLU A 316 14.23 -28.04 16.70
C GLU A 316 14.55 -27.04 15.58
N PRO A 317 15.65 -26.27 15.78
CA PRO A 317 16.07 -25.31 14.75
C PRO A 317 16.54 -26.05 13.48
N PHE A 318 16.07 -25.58 12.33
CA PHE A 318 16.50 -26.09 11.03
C PHE A 318 17.96 -25.71 10.76
N ASP A 319 18.85 -26.70 10.63
CA ASP A 319 20.24 -26.49 10.29
C ASP A 319 20.46 -26.54 8.78
N PHE A 320 20.85 -25.42 8.22
CA PHE A 320 21.11 -25.29 6.79
C PHE A 320 22.61 -25.45 6.48
N PRO A 321 23.00 -26.29 5.55
CA PRO A 321 22.21 -27.04 4.57
C PRO A 321 21.87 -28.49 4.95
N ASP A 322 22.26 -28.97 6.11
CA ASP A 322 22.32 -30.39 6.45
C ASP A 322 20.93 -31.03 6.61
N ASP A 323 19.93 -30.24 7.03
CA ASP A 323 18.56 -30.70 7.19
C ASP A 323 17.73 -30.63 5.88
N VAL A 324 18.32 -30.14 4.78
CA VAL A 324 17.58 -30.00 3.50
C VAL A 324 17.31 -31.34 2.90
N ARG A 325 16.02 -31.63 2.65
CA ARG A 325 15.54 -32.88 2.06
C ARG A 325 14.88 -32.66 0.71
N ALA A 326 14.85 -33.71 -0.11
CA ALA A 326 14.16 -33.68 -1.37
C ALA A 326 12.65 -33.36 -1.18
N GLY A 327 12.18 -32.30 -1.83
CA GLY A 327 10.81 -31.83 -1.72
C GLY A 327 10.60 -30.68 -0.74
N ASP A 328 11.63 -30.24 -0.04
CA ASP A 328 11.56 -29.05 0.79
C ASP A 328 11.44 -27.77 -0.03
N ALA A 329 10.80 -26.80 0.57
CA ALA A 329 10.63 -25.46 0.03
C ALA A 329 11.23 -24.42 0.97
N LEU A 330 12.37 -23.88 0.58
CA LEU A 330 13.07 -22.84 1.33
C LEU A 330 12.55 -21.47 0.90
N ILE A 331 11.93 -20.74 1.84
CA ILE A 331 11.33 -19.44 1.60
C ILE A 331 12.23 -18.36 2.17
N VAL A 332 12.70 -17.47 1.31
CA VAL A 332 13.53 -16.32 1.67
C VAL A 332 13.02 -15.03 1.04
N PHE A 333 13.35 -13.90 1.65
CA PHE A 333 12.69 -12.62 1.36
C PHE A 333 13.37 -11.79 0.27
N THR A 334 14.57 -12.17 -0.19
CA THR A 334 15.31 -11.41 -1.20
C THR A 334 15.79 -12.30 -2.34
N LYS A 335 15.82 -11.75 -3.56
CA LYS A 335 16.38 -12.41 -4.74
C LYS A 335 17.83 -12.90 -4.48
N ARG A 336 18.63 -12.07 -3.79
CA ARG A 336 20.02 -12.39 -3.48
C ARG A 336 20.12 -13.64 -2.59
N ALA A 337 19.28 -13.72 -1.54
CA ALA A 337 19.24 -14.90 -0.67
C ALA A 337 18.76 -16.16 -1.41
N VAL A 338 17.77 -16.05 -2.31
CA VAL A 338 17.35 -17.17 -3.16
C VAL A 338 18.51 -17.73 -3.97
N LEU A 339 19.26 -16.85 -4.63
CA LEU A 339 20.39 -17.25 -5.49
C LEU A 339 21.58 -17.77 -4.68
N ASP A 340 21.85 -17.19 -3.50
CA ASP A 340 22.91 -17.67 -2.60
C ASP A 340 22.62 -19.10 -2.08
N ILE A 341 21.42 -19.31 -1.58
CA ILE A 341 20.97 -20.64 -1.10
C ILE A 341 21.04 -21.67 -2.24
N ALA A 342 20.53 -21.33 -3.43
CA ALA A 342 20.59 -22.23 -4.58
C ALA A 342 22.04 -22.60 -4.94
N GLY A 343 22.94 -21.61 -5.00
CA GLY A 343 24.36 -21.84 -5.29
C GLY A 343 25.08 -22.66 -4.21
N ARG A 344 24.69 -22.55 -2.94
CA ARG A 344 25.22 -23.38 -1.84
C ARG A 344 24.78 -24.82 -1.97
N LEU A 345 23.50 -25.07 -2.26
CA LEU A 345 22.96 -26.41 -2.45
C LEU A 345 23.52 -27.09 -3.72
N GLU A 346 23.67 -26.35 -4.82
CA GLU A 346 24.28 -26.88 -6.04
C GLU A 346 25.75 -27.30 -5.84
N ARG A 347 26.52 -26.58 -5.04
CA ARG A 347 27.90 -26.99 -4.68
C ARG A 347 27.96 -28.31 -3.89
N GLN A 348 26.87 -28.66 -3.21
CA GLN A 348 26.70 -29.94 -2.52
C GLN A 348 26.07 -31.02 -3.40
N GLY A 349 25.85 -30.74 -4.69
CA GLY A 349 25.22 -31.67 -5.62
C GLY A 349 23.70 -31.76 -5.49
N ILE A 350 23.08 -30.88 -4.68
CA ILE A 350 21.62 -30.84 -4.49
C ILE A 350 20.99 -29.98 -5.60
N ARG A 351 20.18 -30.59 -6.45
CA ARG A 351 19.45 -29.89 -7.51
C ARG A 351 18.33 -29.03 -6.93
N THR A 352 18.33 -27.76 -7.29
CA THR A 352 17.33 -26.79 -6.82
C THR A 352 16.51 -26.21 -7.97
N SER A 353 15.24 -25.91 -7.69
CA SER A 353 14.39 -25.08 -8.53
C SER A 353 14.25 -23.70 -7.89
N VAL A 354 14.52 -22.65 -8.65
CA VAL A 354 14.61 -21.27 -8.17
C VAL A 354 13.44 -20.45 -8.71
N ILE A 355 12.68 -19.81 -7.81
CA ILE A 355 11.53 -18.95 -8.18
C ILE A 355 11.62 -17.63 -7.41
N TYR A 356 11.61 -16.51 -8.13
CA TYR A 356 11.54 -15.16 -7.56
C TYR A 356 10.78 -14.20 -8.50
N GLY A 357 10.33 -13.05 -7.97
CA GLY A 357 9.40 -12.15 -8.64
C GLY A 357 9.82 -11.65 -10.03
N SER A 358 11.10 -11.31 -10.21
CA SER A 358 11.63 -10.79 -11.50
C SER A 358 12.13 -11.89 -12.45
N LEU A 359 11.80 -13.17 -12.20
CA LEU A 359 12.14 -14.27 -13.10
C LEU A 359 11.28 -14.18 -14.36
N PRO A 360 11.86 -14.27 -15.59
CA PRO A 360 11.08 -14.30 -16.83
C PRO A 360 10.02 -15.41 -16.81
N PRO A 361 8.83 -15.17 -17.37
CA PRO A 361 7.72 -16.14 -17.31
C PRO A 361 8.06 -17.53 -17.82
N GLU A 362 8.75 -17.61 -18.95
CA GLU A 362 9.17 -18.90 -19.53
C GLU A 362 10.12 -19.69 -18.63
N ILE A 363 11.10 -19.01 -18.03
CA ILE A 363 12.05 -19.65 -17.12
C ILE A 363 11.32 -20.07 -15.85
N ARG A 364 10.39 -19.25 -15.36
CA ARG A 364 9.56 -19.58 -14.20
C ARG A 364 8.74 -20.87 -14.46
N ARG A 365 8.09 -20.98 -15.62
CA ARG A 365 7.39 -22.21 -16.02
C ARG A 365 8.33 -23.42 -16.05
N ARG A 366 9.50 -23.30 -16.66
CA ARG A 366 10.50 -24.39 -16.68
C ARG A 366 10.93 -24.82 -15.29
N GLN A 367 11.13 -23.87 -14.37
CA GLN A 367 11.50 -24.18 -12.99
C GLN A 367 10.38 -24.92 -12.25
N ILE A 368 9.11 -24.53 -12.46
CA ILE A 368 7.95 -25.21 -11.89
C ILE A 368 7.81 -26.61 -12.46
N HIS A 369 7.85 -26.76 -13.78
CA HIS A 369 7.77 -28.06 -14.42
C HIS A 369 8.91 -28.99 -14.00
N ARG A 370 10.13 -28.47 -13.91
CA ARG A 370 11.29 -29.24 -13.43
C ARG A 370 11.06 -29.76 -12.02
N HIS A 371 10.57 -28.94 -11.12
CA HIS A 371 10.23 -29.33 -9.76
C HIS A 371 9.13 -30.39 -9.71
N LEU A 372 8.12 -30.28 -10.55
CA LEU A 372 7.02 -31.25 -10.66
C LEU A 372 7.44 -32.58 -11.29
N PHE A 373 8.33 -32.54 -12.30
CA PHE A 373 8.84 -33.75 -12.97
C PHE A 373 9.78 -34.57 -12.10
N ASP A 374 10.67 -33.92 -11.36
CA ASP A 374 11.55 -34.59 -10.40
C ASP A 374 10.76 -35.24 -9.26
N ARG A 375 9.59 -34.69 -8.91
CA ARG A 375 8.66 -35.30 -7.94
C ARG A 375 7.89 -36.51 -8.47
N LYS A 376 7.54 -36.56 -9.78
CA LYS A 376 6.88 -37.71 -10.36
C LYS A 376 7.78 -38.96 -10.38
N LYS A 377 9.10 -38.78 -10.31
CA LYS A 377 10.06 -39.88 -10.16
C LYS A 377 10.22 -40.40 -8.74
N ILE A 378 9.76 -39.64 -7.73
CA ILE A 378 9.74 -40.04 -6.32
C ILE A 378 8.28 -40.39 -6.01
N SER A 379 7.95 -41.68 -6.14
CA SER A 379 6.62 -42.24 -5.90
C SER A 379 6.04 -41.82 -4.55
N GLY A 380 4.84 -41.24 -4.56
CA GLY A 380 3.94 -41.25 -3.41
C GLY A 380 3.61 -39.92 -2.72
N ILE A 381 4.02 -38.74 -3.19
CA ILE A 381 3.68 -37.47 -2.52
C ILE A 381 2.72 -36.63 -3.41
N PRO A 382 1.52 -36.31 -2.91
CA PRO A 382 0.51 -35.64 -3.72
C PRO A 382 0.84 -34.16 -4.02
N TYR A 383 0.38 -33.71 -5.16
CA TYR A 383 0.41 -32.40 -5.83
C TYR A 383 0.15 -31.14 -4.93
N ARG A 384 -0.17 -31.33 -3.67
CA ARG A 384 -0.74 -30.33 -2.75
C ARG A 384 0.24 -29.35 -2.07
N ARG A 385 1.57 -29.56 -2.19
CA ARG A 385 2.55 -28.70 -1.48
C ARG A 385 2.95 -27.44 -2.24
N LEU A 386 2.75 -27.36 -3.54
CA LEU A 386 3.08 -26.17 -4.33
C LEU A 386 2.15 -24.98 -3.99
N ASP A 387 0.88 -25.26 -3.75
CA ASP A 387 -0.12 -24.29 -3.31
C ASP A 387 0.29 -23.58 -2.01
N THR A 388 0.87 -24.33 -1.08
CA THR A 388 1.33 -23.79 0.21
C THR A 388 2.52 -22.85 0.04
N LEU A 389 3.41 -23.15 -0.89
CA LEU A 389 4.61 -22.37 -1.18
C LEU A 389 4.28 -21.00 -1.78
N LEU A 390 3.39 -20.98 -2.77
CA LEU A 390 2.94 -19.76 -3.43
C LEU A 390 2.14 -18.86 -2.48
N ARG A 391 1.38 -19.44 -1.54
CA ARG A 391 0.59 -18.72 -0.53
C ARG A 391 1.44 -18.13 0.59
N LEU A 392 2.53 -18.77 0.98
CA LEU A 392 3.48 -18.24 1.98
C LEU A 392 4.32 -17.09 1.44
N LEU A 393 4.70 -17.09 0.16
CA LEU A 393 5.43 -15.99 -0.48
C LEU A 393 4.65 -14.67 -0.47
N HIS A 394 3.31 -14.74 -0.42
CA HIS A 394 2.46 -13.55 -0.41
C HIS A 394 2.19 -12.98 1.00
N ARG A 395 2.16 -13.83 2.02
CA ARG A 395 1.77 -13.43 3.38
C ARG A 395 2.83 -12.60 4.11
N ASN A 396 4.10 -12.70 3.71
CA ASN A 396 5.23 -12.15 4.47
C ASN A 396 5.74 -10.78 4.00
N ARG A 397 5.02 -10.05 3.14
CA ARG A 397 5.45 -8.69 2.75
C ARG A 397 5.23 -7.61 3.81
N ARG A 398 4.51 -7.89 4.93
CA ARG A 398 4.09 -6.84 5.90
C ARG A 398 4.13 -7.20 7.39
N GLN A 399 4.97 -8.10 7.84
CA GLN A 399 5.31 -8.16 9.27
C GLN A 399 6.83 -8.18 9.44
N PRO A 400 7.47 -6.99 9.65
CA PRO A 400 8.89 -6.95 9.96
C PRO A 400 9.24 -7.35 11.39
N ASP A 401 8.30 -7.45 12.33
CA ASP A 401 8.66 -7.35 13.75
C ASP A 401 8.21 -8.49 14.68
N ASN A 402 8.07 -9.75 14.25
CA ASN A 402 7.88 -10.80 15.26
C ASN A 402 8.23 -12.22 14.81
N ILE A 403 9.31 -12.40 14.08
CA ILE A 403 10.01 -13.68 14.08
C ILE A 403 11.44 -13.38 14.50
N LYS A 404 11.65 -13.39 15.81
CA LYS A 404 13.00 -13.52 16.33
C LYS A 404 13.55 -14.83 15.80
N SER A 405 14.61 -14.69 15.03
CA SER A 405 15.54 -15.76 14.74
C SER A 405 15.82 -16.58 16.02
N ARG A 406 15.46 -17.77 16.03
CA ARG A 406 16.21 -18.84 16.65
C ARG A 406 16.50 -19.85 15.57
#